data_5d9c8ffde1ed795011852e9d530ec4e8
#
_entry.id   5d9c8ffde1ed795011852e9d530ec4e8
#
_cell.length_a   1.000
_cell.length_b   1.000
_cell.length_c   1.000
_cell.angle_alpha   90.00
_cell.angle_beta   90.00
_cell.angle_gamma   90.00
#
_symmetry.space_group_name_H-M   'P 1'
#
loop_
_entity.id
_entity.type
_entity.pdbx_description
1 polymer ?
#
loop_
_entity_poly.entity_id
_entity_poly.type
_entity_poly.pdbx_seq_one_letter_code
_entity_poly.pdbx_strand_id
1 'polypeptide(L)' 'MYYNAGRKGSIETMPDTPGLAVWKSGHIGVYIGNGEVIEAMDTRYGVVKTKLQGRGWTHWLEVPGIKYD' A
#
# COMPACT_ATOMS: atom_id res chain seq x y z
N MET A 1 -13.63 -3.50 -8.43
CA MET A 1 -13.96 -2.48 -9.42
C MET A 1 -13.23 -1.20 -9.12
N TYR A 2 -12.75 -0.59 -10.17
CA TYR A 2 -11.94 0.60 -10.03
C TYR A 2 -12.64 1.73 -9.28
N TYR A 3 -13.86 2.03 -9.69
CA TYR A 3 -14.61 3.12 -9.06
C TYR A 3 -15.07 2.79 -7.66
N ASN A 4 -14.98 1.52 -7.27
CA ASN A 4 -15.33 1.11 -5.90
C ASN A 4 -14.13 1.13 -4.97
N ALA A 5 -12.95 1.46 -5.48
CA ALA A 5 -11.75 1.44 -4.68
C ALA A 5 -11.67 2.63 -3.72
N GLY A 6 -12.54 3.62 -3.91
CA GLY A 6 -12.47 4.80 -3.09
C GLY A 6 -11.38 5.75 -3.56
N ARG A 7 -10.65 6.34 -2.61
CA ARG A 7 -9.62 7.32 -2.95
C ARG A 7 -8.35 6.65 -3.42
N LYS A 8 -7.64 7.35 -4.26
CA LYS A 8 -6.32 6.90 -4.74
C LYS A 8 -5.54 8.13 -5.17
N GLY A 9 -4.24 7.94 -5.33
CA GLY A 9 -3.40 9.04 -5.79
C GLY A 9 -1.96 8.61 -5.86
N SER A 10 -1.06 9.58 -6.12
CA SER A 10 0.36 9.30 -6.11
C SER A 10 0.84 9.12 -4.68
N ILE A 11 1.93 8.38 -4.53
CA ILE A 11 2.42 8.00 -3.20
C ILE A 11 2.77 9.22 -2.35
N GLU A 12 3.14 10.32 -2.99
CA GLU A 12 3.50 11.54 -2.28
C GLU A 12 2.34 12.17 -1.55
N THR A 13 1.11 11.84 -1.96
CA THR A 13 -0.09 12.41 -1.36
C THR A 13 -0.79 11.44 -0.42
N MET A 14 -0.20 10.27 -0.16
CA MET A 14 -0.86 9.24 0.65
C MET A 14 -1.07 9.71 2.07
N PRO A 15 -2.30 9.61 2.60
CA PRO A 15 -2.53 9.89 4.02
C PRO A 15 -1.90 8.80 4.88
N ASP A 16 -1.62 9.14 6.12
CA ASP A 16 -1.05 8.19 7.07
C ASP A 16 -2.17 7.35 7.69
N THR A 17 -2.74 6.49 6.86
CA THR A 17 -3.90 5.69 7.24
C THR A 17 -3.58 4.22 7.03
N PRO A 18 -3.52 3.41 8.10
CA PRO A 18 -3.26 1.97 7.94
C PRO A 18 -4.35 1.30 7.11
N GLY A 19 -3.95 0.30 6.36
CA GLY A 19 -4.87 -0.46 5.52
C GLY A 19 -4.92 -0.03 4.07
N LEU A 20 -4.25 1.06 3.72
CA LEU A 20 -4.17 1.48 2.32
C LEU A 20 -3.25 0.54 1.55
N ALA A 21 -3.60 0.27 0.30
CA ALA A 21 -2.71 -0.47 -0.57
C ALA A 21 -1.73 0.49 -1.22
N VAL A 22 -0.49 0.04 -1.39
CA VAL A 22 0.52 0.79 -2.13
C VAL A 22 0.97 -0.05 -3.31
N TRP A 23 1.33 0.61 -4.39
CA TRP A 23 1.55 -0.07 -5.65
C TRP A 23 2.76 0.50 -6.37
N LYS A 24 3.49 -0.37 -7.00
CA LYS A 24 4.50 -0.01 -7.99
C LYS A 24 4.47 -1.07 -9.07
N SER A 25 5.15 -0.81 -10.17
CA SER A 25 5.10 -1.72 -11.33
C SER A 25 5.46 -3.14 -10.90
N GLY A 26 4.48 -4.05 -11.05
CA GLY A 26 4.70 -5.46 -10.75
C GLY A 26 4.69 -5.82 -9.28
N HIS A 27 4.27 -4.92 -8.39
CA HIS A 27 4.35 -5.21 -6.96
C HIS A 27 3.29 -4.42 -6.20
N ILE A 28 2.80 -5.01 -5.12
CA ILE A 28 1.79 -4.36 -4.29
C ILE A 28 2.08 -4.67 -2.82
N GLY A 29 1.73 -3.75 -1.94
CA GLY A 29 1.86 -3.95 -0.51
C GLY A 29 0.71 -3.31 0.24
N VAL A 30 0.71 -3.43 1.56
CA VAL A 30 -0.30 -2.84 2.42
C VAL A 30 0.39 -1.95 3.44
N TYR A 31 -0.03 -0.69 3.48
CA TYR A 31 0.51 0.26 4.46
C TYR A 31 -0.10 -0.03 5.83
N ILE A 32 0.75 -0.13 6.84
CA ILE A 32 0.29 -0.47 8.20
C ILE A 32 0.46 0.67 9.19
N GLY A 33 0.82 1.86 8.69
CA GLY A 33 1.03 3.01 9.56
C GLY A 33 2.49 3.14 9.95
N ASN A 34 2.83 4.26 10.54
CA ASN A 34 4.19 4.54 11.05
C ASN A 34 5.26 4.44 9.96
N GLY A 35 4.87 4.67 8.70
CA GLY A 35 5.83 4.60 7.60
C GLY A 35 6.26 3.20 7.24
N GLU A 36 5.43 2.18 7.55
CA GLU A 36 5.78 0.78 7.31
C GLU A 36 4.76 0.12 6.39
N VAL A 37 5.23 -0.87 5.64
CA VAL A 37 4.43 -1.60 4.65
C VAL A 37 4.67 -3.08 4.81
N ILE A 38 3.60 -3.87 4.66
CA ILE A 38 3.72 -5.33 4.56
C ILE A 38 3.71 -5.67 3.07
N GLU A 39 4.72 -6.38 2.61
CA GLU A 39 4.85 -6.79 1.21
C GLU A 39 5.05 -8.29 1.14
N ALA A 40 4.49 -8.89 0.09
CA ALA A 40 4.83 -10.26 -0.26
C ALA A 40 6.05 -10.20 -1.18
N MET A 41 7.19 -10.68 -0.70
CA MET A 41 8.43 -10.59 -1.46
C MET A 41 8.48 -11.66 -2.54
N ASP A 42 8.76 -12.89 -2.15
CA ASP A 42 8.72 -14.01 -3.08
C ASP A 42 8.48 -15.26 -2.26
N THR A 43 8.51 -16.42 -2.91
CA THR A 43 8.22 -17.66 -2.21
C THR A 43 9.27 -18.01 -1.17
N ARG A 44 10.47 -17.45 -1.32
CA ARG A 44 11.55 -17.72 -0.36
C ARG A 44 11.39 -16.90 0.91
N TYR A 45 11.09 -15.61 0.77
CA TYR A 45 11.03 -14.71 1.92
C TYR A 45 9.64 -14.57 2.49
N GLY A 46 8.61 -14.86 1.69
CA GLY A 46 7.23 -14.72 2.14
C GLY A 46 6.83 -13.28 2.34
N VAL A 47 6.06 -13.04 3.39
CA VAL A 47 5.54 -11.72 3.70
C VAL A 47 6.50 -11.03 4.68
N VAL A 48 6.93 -9.83 4.35
CA VAL A 48 7.89 -9.09 5.18
C VAL A 48 7.40 -7.68 5.42
N LYS A 49 7.87 -7.09 6.51
CA LYS A 49 7.59 -5.70 6.84
C LYS A 49 8.77 -4.85 6.39
N THR A 50 8.49 -3.80 5.64
CA THR A 50 9.52 -2.91 5.12
C THR A 50 9.09 -1.48 5.37
N LYS A 51 10.01 -0.55 5.13
CA LYS A 51 9.68 0.86 5.27
C LYS A 51 9.04 1.37 3.99
N LEU A 52 8.10 2.29 4.15
CA LEU A 52 7.42 2.89 3.00
C LEU A 52 8.40 3.63 2.11
N GLN A 53 9.31 4.40 2.72
CA GLN A 53 10.27 5.19 1.96
C GLN A 53 11.41 4.32 1.46
N GLY A 54 11.92 4.66 0.29
CA GLY A 54 13.06 3.97 -0.29
C GLY A 54 12.72 2.72 -1.06
N ARG A 55 11.45 2.39 -1.19
CA ARG A 55 11.02 1.19 -1.91
C ARG A 55 10.54 1.47 -3.32
N GLY A 56 10.37 2.76 -3.67
CA GLY A 56 9.94 3.10 -5.02
C GLY A 56 8.46 2.97 -5.28
N TRP A 57 7.66 2.97 -4.22
CA TRP A 57 6.20 2.96 -4.39
C TRP A 57 5.76 4.17 -5.20
N THR A 58 4.79 4.00 -6.08
CA THR A 58 4.35 5.06 -6.98
C THR A 58 2.96 5.55 -6.67
N HIS A 59 2.06 4.67 -6.23
CA HIS A 59 0.66 5.02 -6.03
C HIS A 59 0.12 4.39 -4.76
N TRP A 60 -1.02 4.92 -4.30
CA TRP A 60 -1.76 4.34 -3.19
C TRP A 60 -3.24 4.30 -3.57
N LEU A 61 -3.98 3.42 -2.90
CA LEU A 61 -5.43 3.37 -3.08
C LEU A 61 -6.10 2.78 -1.85
N GLU A 62 -7.39 3.12 -1.69
CA GLU A 62 -8.21 2.51 -0.65
C GLU A 62 -8.73 1.18 -1.15
N VAL A 63 -8.67 0.17 -0.29
CA VAL A 63 -9.13 -1.17 -0.65
C VAL A 63 -10.64 -1.23 -0.48
N PRO A 64 -11.40 -1.69 -1.49
CA PRO A 64 -12.84 -1.81 -1.35
C PRO A 64 -13.21 -2.75 -0.21
N GLY A 65 -14.21 -2.35 0.57
CA GLY A 65 -14.67 -3.17 1.67
C GLY A 65 -14.02 -2.89 3.01
N ILE A 66 -12.93 -2.11 3.01
CA ILE A 66 -12.29 -1.70 4.27
C ILE A 66 -12.83 -0.33 4.66
N LYS A 67 -13.17 -0.21 5.93
CA LYS A 67 -13.69 1.04 6.45
C LYS A 67 -12.52 1.87 6.99
N TYR A 68 -12.37 3.06 6.45
CA TYR A 68 -11.32 3.99 6.88
C TYR A 68 -11.95 5.16 7.62
N ASP A 69 -11.40 5.51 8.75
CA ASP A 69 -11.91 6.63 9.53
C ASP A 69 -11.06 7.89 9.35
#